data_0ed0713ed25c1989ead55a9122f9d103
#
_entry.id   0ed0713ed25c1989ead55a9122f9d103
#
_cell.length_a   1.000
_cell.length_b   1.000
_cell.length_c   1.000
_cell.angle_alpha   90.00
_cell.angle_beta   90.00
_cell.angle_gamma   90.00
#
_symmetry.space_group_name_H-M   'P 1'
#
loop_
_entity.id
_entity.type
_entity.pdbx_description
1 polymer ?
#
loop_
_entity_poly.entity_id
_entity_poly.type
_entity_poly.pdbx_seq_one_letter_code
_entity_poly.pdbx_strand_id
1 'polypeptide(L)'
;VAKTETKEGAEAFAKYWFSILGYAYETGDTRALSKFSEPECAFCQGLVDDIDAAWAENKWISGGQIEIPVATAKPATDGSTQVVLQVLQKELVIHNQDGSPYQEKTPATNAGSVAVMKYADEGWVVNDLGLIR
;
A
#
# COMPACT_ATOMS: atom_id res chain seq x y z
N VAL A 1 8.88 -8.95 -14.44
CA VAL A 1 7.49 -8.78 -14.87
C VAL A 1 6.92 -7.47 -14.34
N ALA A 2 7.17 -7.14 -13.07
CA ALA A 2 6.64 -5.92 -12.47
C ALA A 2 7.14 -4.63 -13.13
N LYS A 3 8.18 -4.69 -13.95
CA LYS A 3 8.72 -3.51 -14.65
C LYS A 3 8.27 -3.42 -16.10
N THR A 4 7.42 -4.33 -16.56
CA THR A 4 6.93 -4.31 -17.94
C THR A 4 5.62 -3.57 -18.06
N GLU A 5 5.44 -2.85 -19.17
CA GLU A 5 4.19 -2.12 -19.44
C GLU A 5 3.16 -3.08 -20.04
N THR A 6 2.74 -4.07 -19.24
CA THR A 6 1.75 -5.07 -19.62
C THR A 6 0.75 -5.23 -18.48
N LYS A 7 -0.38 -5.93 -18.75
CA LYS A 7 -1.35 -6.23 -17.70
C LYS A 7 -0.70 -7.05 -16.57
N GLU A 8 0.10 -8.04 -16.95
CA GLU A 8 0.83 -8.87 -15.99
C GLU A 8 1.84 -8.04 -15.18
N GLY A 9 2.51 -7.09 -15.84
CA GLY A 9 3.43 -6.18 -15.17
C GLY A 9 2.71 -5.27 -14.19
N ALA A 10 1.54 -4.75 -14.57
CA ALA A 10 0.72 -3.91 -13.69
C ALA A 10 0.25 -4.69 -12.46
N GLU A 11 -0.23 -5.93 -12.66
CA GLU A 11 -0.69 -6.78 -11.56
C GLU A 11 0.47 -7.11 -10.61
N ALA A 12 1.63 -7.45 -11.16
CA ALA A 12 2.81 -7.75 -10.36
C ALA A 12 3.28 -6.53 -9.58
N PHE A 13 3.25 -5.35 -10.21
CA PHE A 13 3.66 -4.12 -9.53
C PHE A 13 2.68 -3.77 -8.40
N ALA A 14 1.37 -3.94 -8.62
CA ALA A 14 0.40 -3.67 -7.57
C ALA A 14 0.64 -4.53 -6.34
N LYS A 15 0.93 -5.82 -6.54
CA LYS A 15 1.30 -6.72 -5.43
C LYS A 15 2.58 -6.27 -4.75
N TYR A 16 3.57 -5.85 -5.55
CA TYR A 16 4.84 -5.35 -5.04
C TYR A 16 4.63 -4.10 -4.18
N TRP A 17 3.76 -3.19 -4.63
CA TRP A 17 3.46 -1.96 -3.89
C TRP A 17 2.90 -2.29 -2.49
N PHE A 18 1.99 -3.27 -2.41
CA PHE A 18 1.45 -3.69 -1.11
C PHE A 18 2.50 -4.40 -0.26
N SER A 19 3.48 -5.08 -0.86
CA SER A 19 4.61 -5.64 -0.09
C SER A 19 5.49 -4.54 0.49
N ILE A 20 5.67 -3.44 -0.24
CA ILE A 20 6.38 -2.25 0.25
C ILE A 20 5.60 -1.61 1.40
N LEU A 21 4.28 -1.56 1.30
CA LEU A 21 3.44 -1.06 2.38
C LEU A 21 3.60 -1.91 3.65
N GLY A 22 3.59 -3.24 3.50
CA GLY A 22 3.82 -4.16 4.62
C GLY A 22 5.18 -3.94 5.26
N TYR A 23 6.22 -3.75 4.44
CA TYR A 23 7.56 -3.45 4.94
C TYR A 23 7.59 -2.14 5.74
N ALA A 24 6.87 -1.11 5.25
CA ALA A 24 6.79 0.16 5.95
C ALA A 24 6.12 0.00 7.32
N TYR A 25 5.07 -0.80 7.41
CA TYR A 25 4.45 -1.10 8.70
C TYR A 25 5.42 -1.79 9.65
N GLU A 26 6.23 -2.73 9.16
CA GLU A 26 7.15 -3.50 10.00
C GLU A 26 8.36 -2.70 10.48
N THR A 27 8.81 -1.73 9.69
CA THR A 27 10.10 -1.05 9.92
C THR A 27 9.98 0.44 10.20
N GLY A 28 8.87 1.05 9.81
CA GLY A 28 8.72 2.50 9.84
C GLY A 28 9.42 3.21 8.69
N ASP A 29 10.01 2.47 7.75
CA ASP A 29 10.71 3.05 6.60
C ASP A 29 9.72 3.22 5.45
N THR A 30 9.33 4.47 5.18
CA THR A 30 8.34 4.81 4.15
C THR A 30 8.96 5.33 2.85
N ARG A 31 10.28 5.27 2.71
CA ARG A 31 10.97 5.86 1.54
C ARG A 31 10.56 5.21 0.23
N ALA A 32 10.52 3.87 0.19
CA ALA A 32 10.10 3.16 -1.02
C ALA A 32 8.64 3.38 -1.32
N LEU A 33 7.80 3.41 -0.29
CA LEU A 33 6.36 3.67 -0.45
C LEU A 33 6.14 5.05 -1.09
N SER A 34 6.85 6.06 -0.61
CA SER A 34 6.78 7.41 -1.18
C SER A 34 7.29 7.45 -2.61
N LYS A 35 8.39 6.73 -2.89
CA LYS A 35 9.01 6.72 -4.22
C LYS A 35 8.05 6.18 -5.30
N PHE A 36 7.28 5.15 -4.97
CA PHE A 36 6.39 4.49 -5.93
C PHE A 36 4.96 5.00 -5.87
N SER A 37 4.71 6.10 -5.16
CA SER A 37 3.39 6.72 -5.03
C SER A 37 3.45 8.16 -5.52
N GLU A 38 2.49 8.53 -6.38
CA GLU A 38 2.43 9.89 -6.88
C GLU A 38 1.94 10.85 -5.78
N PRO A 39 2.40 12.12 -5.79
CA PRO A 39 1.91 13.10 -4.81
C PRO A 39 0.39 13.31 -4.85
N GLU A 40 -0.24 13.10 -6.00
CA GLU A 40 -1.69 13.23 -6.15
C GLU A 40 -2.46 12.11 -5.48
N CYS A 41 -1.80 11.00 -5.14
CA CYS A 41 -2.47 9.90 -4.44
C CYS A 41 -2.65 10.25 -2.97
N ALA A 42 -3.80 10.87 -2.65
CA ALA A 42 -4.08 11.29 -1.28
C ALA A 42 -4.08 10.12 -0.29
N PHE A 43 -4.63 8.97 -0.71
CA PHE A 43 -4.64 7.77 0.13
C PHE A 43 -3.22 7.28 0.42
N CYS A 44 -2.34 7.30 -0.61
CA CYS A 44 -0.95 6.90 -0.46
C CYS A 44 -0.21 7.82 0.53
N GLN A 45 -0.38 9.13 0.39
CA GLN A 45 0.27 10.10 1.27
C GLN A 45 -0.25 9.97 2.70
N GLY A 46 -1.55 9.71 2.86
CA GLY A 46 -2.12 9.45 4.17
C GLY A 46 -1.51 8.24 4.85
N LEU A 47 -1.27 7.17 4.10
CA LEU A 47 -0.61 5.97 4.64
C LEU A 47 0.82 6.28 5.09
N VAL A 48 1.58 7.03 4.28
CA VAL A 48 2.95 7.43 4.65
C VAL A 48 2.93 8.24 5.95
N ASP A 49 2.05 9.23 6.04
CA ASP A 49 1.96 10.09 7.22
C ASP A 49 1.56 9.29 8.46
N ASP A 50 0.59 8.39 8.32
CA ASP A 50 0.12 7.56 9.44
C ASP A 50 1.22 6.61 9.94
N ILE A 51 1.99 6.01 9.02
CA ILE A 51 3.08 5.10 9.38
C ILE A 51 4.21 5.89 10.07
N ASP A 52 4.57 7.04 9.51
CA ASP A 52 5.60 7.89 10.12
C ASP A 52 5.21 8.30 11.54
N ALA A 53 3.95 8.68 11.74
CA ALA A 53 3.44 9.05 13.07
C ALA A 53 3.43 7.85 14.02
N ALA A 54 3.08 6.65 13.52
CA ALA A 54 3.01 5.44 14.34
C ALA A 54 4.39 4.95 14.81
N TRP A 55 5.47 5.34 14.10
CA TRP A 55 6.83 4.99 14.48
C TRP A 55 7.59 6.14 15.16
N ALA A 56 6.94 7.31 15.29
CA ALA A 56 7.56 8.47 15.97
C ALA A 56 7.58 8.26 17.47
N GLU A 57 8.51 8.93 18.14
CA GLU A 57 8.58 8.98 19.62
C GLU A 57 8.73 7.59 20.25
N ASN A 58 9.52 6.74 19.60
CA ASN A 58 9.82 5.37 20.05
C ASN A 58 8.59 4.43 20.05
N LYS A 59 7.52 4.82 19.38
CA LYS A 59 6.39 3.90 19.12
C LYS A 59 6.78 2.90 18.05
N TRP A 60 6.03 1.80 17.96
CA TRP A 60 6.27 0.77 16.95
C TRP A 60 4.98 0.03 16.64
N ILE A 61 4.99 -0.67 15.51
CA ILE A 61 3.81 -1.38 15.01
C ILE A 61 4.09 -2.89 15.04
N SER A 62 3.08 -3.66 15.46
CA SER A 62 3.07 -5.12 15.28
C SER A 62 1.84 -5.51 14.48
N GLY A 63 1.93 -6.63 13.76
CA GLY A 63 0.85 -7.10 12.92
C GLY A 63 0.76 -6.37 11.59
N GLY A 64 -0.42 -6.37 10.99
CA GLY A 64 -0.67 -5.66 9.74
C GLY A 64 -0.18 -6.36 8.49
N GLN A 65 0.21 -7.65 8.56
CA GLN A 65 0.66 -8.40 7.40
C GLN A 65 -0.41 -8.39 6.30
N ILE A 66 0.03 -8.22 5.06
CA ILE A 66 -0.85 -8.05 3.92
C ILE A 66 -0.70 -9.21 2.95
N GLU A 67 -1.83 -9.75 2.47
CA GLU A 67 -1.87 -10.74 1.40
C GLU A 67 -2.76 -10.22 0.29
N ILE A 68 -2.36 -10.47 -0.96
CA ILE A 68 -3.12 -10.06 -2.15
C ILE A 68 -3.43 -11.32 -2.98
N PRO A 69 -4.52 -12.04 -2.65
CA PRO A 69 -4.84 -13.26 -3.39
C PRO A 69 -5.34 -13.01 -4.82
N VAL A 70 -5.86 -11.81 -5.09
CA VAL A 70 -6.38 -11.48 -6.42
C VAL A 70 -5.91 -10.08 -6.81
N ALA A 71 -5.38 -9.97 -8.04
CA ALA A 71 -5.06 -8.69 -8.66
C ALA A 71 -5.35 -8.80 -10.16
N THR A 72 -6.24 -7.95 -10.67
CA THR A 72 -6.67 -7.99 -12.07
C THR A 72 -6.53 -6.61 -12.68
N ALA A 73 -5.71 -6.49 -13.71
CA ALA A 73 -5.45 -5.23 -14.40
C ALA A 73 -6.45 -5.00 -15.51
N LYS A 74 -6.87 -3.74 -15.65
CA LYS A 74 -7.75 -3.28 -16.73
C LYS A 74 -7.21 -1.95 -17.26
N PRO A 75 -6.80 -1.88 -18.54
CA PRO A 75 -6.38 -0.60 -19.11
C PRO A 75 -7.56 0.36 -19.18
N ALA A 76 -7.31 1.63 -18.85
CA ALA A 76 -8.29 2.68 -18.97
C ALA A 76 -8.05 3.47 -20.26
N THR A 77 -9.04 4.28 -20.67
CA THR A 77 -8.97 5.02 -21.92
C THR A 77 -8.03 6.23 -21.85
N ASP A 78 -7.67 6.67 -20.65
CA ASP A 78 -6.82 7.85 -20.42
C ASP A 78 -5.32 7.51 -20.36
N GLY A 79 -4.95 6.28 -20.65
CA GLY A 79 -3.55 5.83 -20.59
C GLY A 79 -3.12 5.28 -19.25
N SER A 80 -3.97 5.35 -18.24
CA SER A 80 -3.70 4.72 -16.95
C SER A 80 -4.11 3.26 -16.97
N THR A 81 -3.74 2.52 -15.95
CA THR A 81 -4.17 1.13 -15.76
C THR A 81 -4.76 1.00 -14.37
N GLN A 82 -5.96 0.44 -14.29
CA GLN A 82 -6.59 0.13 -13.01
C GLN A 82 -6.29 -1.31 -12.65
N VAL A 83 -5.92 -1.55 -11.40
CA VAL A 83 -5.77 -2.91 -10.88
C VAL A 83 -6.78 -3.07 -9.76
N VAL A 84 -7.69 -4.05 -9.92
CA VAL A 84 -8.66 -4.42 -8.90
C VAL A 84 -8.02 -5.50 -8.04
N LEU A 85 -7.97 -5.29 -6.73
CA LEU A 85 -7.29 -6.19 -5.82
C LEU A 85 -8.22 -6.60 -4.68
N GLN A 86 -8.00 -7.83 -4.19
CA GLN A 86 -8.48 -8.22 -2.88
C GLN A 86 -7.32 -8.06 -1.92
N VAL A 87 -7.52 -7.28 -0.86
CA VAL A 87 -6.48 -6.99 0.13
C VAL A 87 -6.90 -7.58 1.47
N LEU A 88 -6.12 -8.54 1.95
CA LEU A 88 -6.30 -9.13 3.26
C LEU A 88 -5.20 -8.57 4.16
N GLN A 89 -5.60 -7.86 5.20
CA GLN A 89 -4.64 -7.30 6.15
C GLN A 89 -4.98 -7.80 7.54
N LYS A 90 -3.97 -8.32 8.25
CA LYS A 90 -4.13 -8.78 9.62
C LYS A 90 -4.25 -7.60 10.57
N GLU A 91 -4.77 -7.84 11.77
CA GLU A 91 -4.91 -6.78 12.75
C GLU A 91 -3.55 -6.14 13.03
N LEU A 92 -3.59 -4.86 13.35
CA LEU A 92 -2.41 -4.03 13.54
C LEU A 92 -2.51 -3.33 14.89
N VAL A 93 -1.42 -3.31 15.63
CA VAL A 93 -1.35 -2.62 16.92
C VAL A 93 -0.19 -1.65 16.91
N ILE A 94 -0.43 -0.42 17.34
CA ILE A 94 0.61 0.58 17.57
C ILE A 94 0.94 0.53 19.05
N HIS A 95 2.23 0.36 19.36
CA HIS A 95 2.71 0.22 20.74
C HIS A 95 3.50 1.44 21.16
N ASN A 96 3.38 1.79 22.44
CA ASN A 96 4.32 2.71 23.07
C ASN A 96 5.66 2.01 23.28
N GLN A 97 6.67 2.77 23.66
CA GLN A 97 8.04 2.24 23.89
C GLN A 97 8.03 1.05 24.85
N ASP A 98 7.18 1.06 25.86
CA ASP A 98 7.12 0.01 26.89
C ASP A 98 6.30 -1.21 26.47
N GLY A 99 5.78 -1.22 25.24
CA GLY A 99 4.97 -2.32 24.71
C GLY A 99 3.47 -2.20 24.95
N SER A 100 3.02 -1.22 25.72
CA SER A 100 1.58 -1.01 25.93
C SER A 100 0.93 -0.44 24.68
N PRO A 101 -0.37 -0.73 24.44
CA PRO A 101 -1.04 -0.17 23.27
C PRO A 101 -1.12 1.35 23.33
N TYR A 102 -0.76 2.02 22.23
CA TYR A 102 -0.89 3.46 22.10
C TYR A 102 -2.35 3.87 21.89
N GLN A 103 -3.09 3.04 21.16
CA GLN A 103 -4.50 3.24 20.84
C GLN A 103 -5.15 1.88 20.63
N GLU A 104 -6.46 1.85 20.39
CA GLU A 104 -7.14 0.61 20.05
C GLU A 104 -6.53 -0.03 18.82
N LYS A 105 -6.47 -1.36 18.80
CA LYS A 105 -5.97 -2.09 17.66
C LYS A 105 -6.83 -1.86 16.44
N THR A 106 -6.21 -1.85 15.27
CA THR A 106 -6.92 -1.80 14.00
C THR A 106 -7.34 -3.23 13.64
N PRO A 107 -8.63 -3.51 13.49
CA PRO A 107 -9.09 -4.87 13.18
C PRO A 107 -8.56 -5.36 11.84
N ALA A 108 -8.48 -6.69 11.71
CA ALA A 108 -8.17 -7.31 10.42
C ALA A 108 -9.23 -6.94 9.38
N THR A 109 -8.80 -6.74 8.15
CA THR A 109 -9.70 -6.36 7.05
C THR A 109 -9.57 -7.31 5.88
N ASN A 110 -10.67 -7.43 5.14
CA ASN A 110 -10.74 -8.12 3.85
C ASN A 110 -11.52 -7.18 2.94
N ALA A 111 -10.82 -6.47 2.07
CA ALA A 111 -11.43 -5.39 1.31
C ALA A 111 -11.03 -5.45 -0.15
N GLY A 112 -11.95 -5.01 -1.03
CA GLY A 112 -11.64 -4.72 -2.41
C GLY A 112 -11.00 -3.35 -2.52
N SER A 113 -10.00 -3.24 -3.39
CA SER A 113 -9.28 -2.00 -3.61
C SER A 113 -9.06 -1.80 -5.10
N VAL A 114 -8.97 -0.55 -5.53
CA VAL A 114 -8.61 -0.20 -6.91
C VAL A 114 -7.37 0.68 -6.84
N ALA A 115 -6.30 0.22 -7.49
CA ALA A 115 -5.11 1.03 -7.68
C ALA A 115 -5.12 1.58 -9.10
N VAL A 116 -5.05 2.90 -9.25
CA VAL A 116 -4.88 3.54 -10.54
C VAL A 116 -3.39 3.81 -10.70
N MET A 117 -2.79 3.25 -11.76
CA MET A 117 -1.35 3.28 -11.94
C MET A 117 -0.99 3.86 -13.28
N LYS A 118 0.18 4.48 -13.34
CA LYS A 118 0.76 5.02 -14.56
C LYS A 118 2.12 4.40 -14.78
N TYR A 119 2.45 4.18 -16.04
CA TYR A 119 3.77 3.72 -16.44
C TYR A 119 4.55 4.90 -17.03
N ALA A 120 5.69 5.21 -16.44
CA ALA A 120 6.56 6.29 -16.90
C ALA A 120 7.98 5.99 -16.44
N ASP A 121 8.96 6.46 -17.23
CA ASP A 121 10.38 6.34 -16.89
C ASP A 121 10.79 4.89 -16.61
N GLU A 122 10.26 3.96 -17.43
CA GLU A 122 10.53 2.53 -17.37
C GLU A 122 10.02 1.83 -16.10
N GLY A 123 9.00 2.41 -15.46
CA GLY A 123 8.43 1.79 -14.27
C GLY A 123 7.03 2.25 -13.98
N TRP A 124 6.40 1.55 -13.07
CA TRP A 124 5.04 1.86 -12.61
C TRP A 124 5.09 2.72 -11.35
N VAL A 125 4.07 3.58 -11.20
CA VAL A 125 3.81 4.29 -9.96
C VAL A 125 2.31 4.26 -9.69
N VAL A 126 1.93 4.29 -8.41
CA VAL A 126 0.53 4.37 -8.01
C VAL A 126 0.11 5.83 -8.04
N ASN A 127 -0.86 6.15 -8.88
CA ASN A 127 -1.39 7.51 -9.04
C ASN A 127 -2.57 7.77 -8.11
N ASP A 128 -3.33 6.74 -7.80
CA ASP A 128 -4.47 6.84 -6.90
C ASP A 128 -4.79 5.47 -6.34
N LEU A 129 -5.37 5.44 -5.15
CA LEU A 129 -5.75 4.20 -4.48
C LEU A 129 -7.07 4.45 -3.77
N GLY A 130 -8.00 3.52 -3.93
CA GLY A 130 -9.31 3.64 -3.32
C GLY A 130 -9.85 2.29 -2.88
N LEU A 131 -10.96 2.34 -2.15
CA LEU A 131 -11.68 1.14 -1.73
C LEU A 131 -12.89 0.94 -2.62
N ILE A 132 -13.20 -0.32 -2.92
CA ILE A 132 -14.42 -0.70 -3.62
C ILE A 132 -15.50 -0.89 -2.55
N ARG A 133 -16.64 -0.28 -2.81
CA ARG A 133 -17.78 -0.36 -1.89
C ARG A 133 -18.95 -1.09 -2.51
#